data_1a5d974f3476954c406851e40f9641f0
#
_entry.id   1a5d974f3476954c406851e40f9641f0
#
_cell.length_a   1.000
_cell.length_b   1.000
_cell.length_c   1.000
_cell.angle_alpha   90.00
_cell.angle_beta   90.00
_cell.angle_gamma   90.00
#
_symmetry.space_group_name_H-M   'P 1'
#
loop_
_entity.id
_entity.type
_entity.pdbx_description
1 polymer ?
#
loop_
_entity_poly.entity_id
_entity_poly.type
_entity_poly.pdbx_seq_one_letter_code
_entity_poly.pdbx_strand_id
1 'polypeptide(L)'
;GNPELIRFVCEKASETFEWTRTSMGVEWNTHLTGKGGHSAARCMVTKQGTGQGILVPCSSKLKAMGVPLCTRTLLEKIFREEDGRVTGVQVREGWTFNKPESGTVKTIGVTRGVVLAFGGFSADVNYRKRLDPKLGEAFLTPNQPGATAEGLRQASRIGANVIQADWIQCLPSCSPVEKGMGLASHFATIAGSLYGVWVDSKTGSRFVDEFGDRKVCTDAILGVINRGGKALAISDQNGVDEMEVVRPGLTQKILKSGALRQFASLAELAEAYGIDRKSLDSTIARYNELLSAGRDADFGRRFDKRAKALGRAPFYVSEMSPKVHHCMGGVAVNVETAVLDVETDKPIPGLFAAGECVGGIHGAVRIGACAVMDCLVNGRQAGLSAAASPKA
;
A
#
# COMPACT_ATOMS: atom_id res chain seq x y z
N GLY A 1 12.40 10.02 -5.79
CA GLY A 1 12.52 9.01 -6.84
C GLY A 1 13.36 9.48 -8.03
N ASN A 2 13.68 8.59 -8.93
CA ASN A 2 14.38 8.92 -10.17
C ASN A 2 13.41 9.66 -11.12
N PRO A 3 13.74 10.90 -11.58
CA PRO A 3 12.85 11.69 -12.42
C PRO A 3 12.50 11.03 -13.76
N GLU A 4 13.42 10.27 -14.37
CA GLU A 4 13.17 9.56 -15.62
C GLU A 4 12.13 8.45 -15.47
N LEU A 5 12.28 7.62 -14.44
CA LEU A 5 11.31 6.56 -14.14
C LEU A 5 9.92 7.13 -13.80
N ILE A 6 9.88 8.22 -13.02
CA ILE A 6 8.61 8.89 -12.67
C ILE A 6 7.94 9.44 -13.93
N ARG A 7 8.70 10.11 -14.79
CA ARG A 7 8.20 10.66 -16.05
C ARG A 7 7.66 9.56 -16.94
N PHE A 8 8.40 8.47 -17.10
CA PHE A 8 7.98 7.31 -17.88
C PHE A 8 6.63 6.75 -17.40
N VAL A 9 6.48 6.53 -16.08
CA VAL A 9 5.20 6.06 -15.51
C VAL A 9 4.07 7.05 -15.79
N CYS A 10 4.30 8.36 -15.63
CA CYS A 10 3.28 9.38 -15.87
C CYS A 10 2.87 9.46 -17.34
N GLU A 11 3.82 9.45 -18.27
CA GLU A 11 3.57 9.52 -19.71
C GLU A 11 2.84 8.28 -20.23
N LYS A 12 3.18 7.10 -19.70
CA LYS A 12 2.59 5.82 -20.11
C LYS A 12 1.28 5.45 -19.39
N ALA A 13 0.89 6.23 -18.37
CA ALA A 13 -0.27 5.90 -17.53
C ALA A 13 -1.59 5.80 -18.33
N SER A 14 -1.89 6.78 -19.18
CA SER A 14 -3.15 6.80 -19.96
C SER A 14 -3.22 5.66 -20.97
N GLU A 15 -2.14 5.43 -21.72
CA GLU A 15 -2.05 4.33 -22.68
C GLU A 15 -2.21 2.97 -21.99
N THR A 16 -1.54 2.80 -20.85
CA THR A 16 -1.63 1.56 -20.08
C THR A 16 -3.01 1.36 -19.46
N PHE A 17 -3.62 2.42 -18.95
CA PHE A 17 -5.01 2.36 -18.46
C PHE A 17 -5.95 1.86 -19.57
N GLU A 18 -5.89 2.44 -20.78
CA GLU A 18 -6.71 2.01 -21.91
C GLU A 18 -6.42 0.56 -22.32
N TRP A 19 -5.15 0.15 -22.31
CA TRP A 19 -4.77 -1.25 -22.55
C TRP A 19 -5.39 -2.20 -21.53
N THR A 20 -5.43 -1.84 -20.23
CA THR A 20 -6.09 -2.70 -19.23
C THR A 20 -7.58 -2.85 -19.50
N ARG A 21 -8.23 -1.77 -19.97
CA ARG A 21 -9.66 -1.75 -20.30
C ARG A 21 -9.97 -2.54 -21.56
N THR A 22 -9.25 -2.30 -22.63
CA THR A 22 -9.54 -2.85 -23.97
C THR A 22 -8.99 -4.26 -24.19
N SER A 23 -7.80 -4.54 -23.70
CA SER A 23 -7.08 -5.79 -23.95
C SER A 23 -7.16 -6.79 -22.79
N MET A 24 -7.18 -6.30 -21.55
CA MET A 24 -7.20 -7.14 -20.35
C MET A 24 -8.61 -7.35 -19.79
N GLY A 25 -9.61 -6.55 -20.21
CA GLY A 25 -10.98 -6.66 -19.75
C GLY A 25 -11.22 -6.14 -18.33
N VAL A 26 -10.38 -5.22 -17.86
CA VAL A 26 -10.56 -4.59 -16.54
C VAL A 26 -11.68 -3.56 -16.61
N GLU A 27 -12.67 -3.69 -15.73
CA GLU A 27 -13.78 -2.74 -15.63
C GLU A 27 -13.49 -1.66 -14.58
N TRP A 28 -13.47 -0.41 -15.03
CA TRP A 28 -13.21 0.76 -14.20
C TRP A 28 -14.48 1.59 -13.96
N ASN A 29 -14.56 2.28 -12.84
CA ASN A 29 -15.57 3.32 -12.62
C ASN A 29 -15.30 4.51 -13.55
N THR A 30 -16.33 5.32 -13.79
CA THR A 30 -16.27 6.45 -14.73
C THR A 30 -15.81 7.77 -14.09
N HIS A 31 -15.65 7.80 -12.75
CA HIS A 31 -15.30 9.02 -12.03
C HIS A 31 -13.93 8.89 -11.36
N LEU A 32 -13.22 10.02 -11.28
CA LEU A 32 -11.95 10.15 -10.57
C LEU A 32 -12.17 10.36 -9.07
N THR A 33 -11.32 9.77 -8.25
CA THR A 33 -11.31 9.95 -6.81
C THR A 33 -10.00 10.57 -6.34
N GLY A 34 -10.04 11.31 -5.23
CA GLY A 34 -8.85 11.78 -4.50
C GLY A 34 -8.41 10.77 -3.44
N LYS A 35 -7.14 10.84 -3.08
CA LYS A 35 -6.54 10.13 -1.95
C LYS A 35 -5.65 11.10 -1.18
N GLY A 36 -5.36 10.80 0.08
CA GLY A 36 -4.45 11.61 0.89
C GLY A 36 -3.10 11.81 0.20
N GLY A 37 -2.55 13.02 0.28
CA GLY A 37 -1.33 13.44 -0.38
C GLY A 37 -1.46 13.84 -1.86
N HIS A 38 -2.61 13.67 -2.50
CA HIS A 38 -2.85 14.13 -3.87
C HIS A 38 -3.31 15.58 -3.93
N SER A 39 -2.76 16.35 -4.87
CA SER A 39 -3.18 17.73 -5.14
C SER A 39 -4.51 17.83 -5.91
N ALA A 40 -4.93 16.73 -6.58
CA ALA A 40 -6.17 16.66 -7.36
C ALA A 40 -6.72 15.23 -7.39
N ALA A 41 -8.02 15.09 -7.69
CA ALA A 41 -8.63 13.79 -7.96
C ALA A 41 -8.08 13.22 -9.28
N ARG A 42 -7.35 12.11 -9.21
CA ARG A 42 -6.71 11.45 -10.36
C ARG A 42 -6.69 9.93 -10.27
N CYS A 43 -7.36 9.35 -9.28
CA CYS A 43 -7.34 7.91 -9.06
C CYS A 43 -8.61 7.28 -9.63
N MET A 44 -8.41 6.24 -10.44
CA MET A 44 -9.49 5.36 -10.89
C MET A 44 -9.64 4.18 -9.93
N VAL A 45 -10.86 3.70 -9.79
CA VAL A 45 -11.18 2.51 -8.98
C VAL A 45 -11.89 1.50 -9.86
N THR A 46 -11.54 0.22 -9.75
CA THR A 46 -12.27 -0.84 -10.46
C THR A 46 -13.73 -0.88 -10.00
N LYS A 47 -14.65 -1.32 -10.82
CA LYS A 47 -16.07 -1.48 -10.43
C LYS A 47 -16.24 -2.39 -9.19
N GLN A 48 -15.37 -3.37 -9.03
CA GLN A 48 -15.37 -4.27 -7.85
C GLN A 48 -14.76 -3.62 -6.60
N GLY A 49 -14.09 -2.46 -6.72
CA GLY A 49 -13.50 -1.72 -5.61
C GLY A 49 -12.28 -2.38 -4.95
N THR A 50 -11.75 -3.46 -5.51
CA THR A 50 -10.60 -4.23 -5.00
C THR A 50 -9.62 -4.60 -6.11
N GLY A 51 -8.40 -5.08 -5.74
CA GLY A 51 -7.41 -5.60 -6.68
C GLY A 51 -7.89 -6.80 -7.51
N GLN A 52 -8.91 -7.53 -7.04
CA GLN A 52 -9.52 -8.61 -7.82
C GLN A 52 -10.08 -8.13 -9.15
N GLY A 53 -10.56 -6.89 -9.22
CA GLY A 53 -11.03 -6.28 -10.46
C GLY A 53 -9.95 -6.16 -11.54
N ILE A 54 -8.67 -6.25 -11.18
CA ILE A 54 -7.54 -6.30 -12.13
C ILE A 54 -7.06 -7.74 -12.29
N LEU A 55 -6.82 -8.45 -11.17
CA LEU A 55 -6.17 -9.76 -11.20
C LEU A 55 -7.03 -10.84 -11.85
N VAL A 56 -8.35 -10.83 -11.63
CA VAL A 56 -9.24 -11.87 -12.20
C VAL A 56 -9.26 -11.79 -13.72
N PRO A 57 -9.55 -10.65 -14.38
CA PRO A 57 -9.54 -10.58 -15.83
C PRO A 57 -8.16 -10.87 -16.43
N CYS A 58 -7.07 -10.36 -15.82
CA CYS A 58 -5.70 -10.65 -16.26
C CYS A 58 -5.38 -12.15 -16.19
N SER A 59 -5.71 -12.82 -15.09
CA SER A 59 -5.49 -14.27 -14.93
C SER A 59 -6.31 -15.08 -15.91
N SER A 60 -7.56 -14.68 -16.18
CA SER A 60 -8.42 -15.31 -17.19
C SER A 60 -7.82 -15.18 -18.58
N LYS A 61 -7.27 -14.02 -18.92
CA LYS A 61 -6.59 -13.78 -20.19
C LYS A 61 -5.35 -14.65 -20.34
N LEU A 62 -4.49 -14.72 -19.30
CA LEU A 62 -3.31 -15.62 -19.32
C LEU A 62 -3.70 -17.07 -19.55
N LYS A 63 -4.72 -17.54 -18.84
CA LYS A 63 -5.24 -18.91 -19.02
C LYS A 63 -5.73 -19.15 -20.45
N ALA A 64 -6.48 -18.21 -21.04
CA ALA A 64 -6.96 -18.30 -22.41
C ALA A 64 -5.81 -18.31 -23.45
N MET A 65 -4.67 -17.70 -23.12
CA MET A 65 -3.46 -17.70 -23.95
C MET A 65 -2.56 -18.93 -23.71
N GLY A 66 -2.94 -19.85 -22.81
CA GLY A 66 -2.15 -21.03 -22.49
C GLY A 66 -0.90 -20.73 -21.63
N VAL A 67 -0.81 -19.54 -21.02
CA VAL A 67 0.33 -19.19 -20.15
C VAL A 67 0.14 -19.88 -18.79
N PRO A 68 1.10 -20.73 -18.35
CA PRO A 68 0.99 -21.44 -17.08
C PRO A 68 1.15 -20.49 -15.89
N LEU A 69 0.28 -20.64 -14.88
CA LEU A 69 0.38 -19.99 -13.58
C LEU A 69 0.75 -21.02 -12.52
N CYS A 70 2.01 -21.04 -12.12
CA CYS A 70 2.55 -21.96 -11.13
C CYS A 70 2.48 -21.32 -9.74
N THR A 71 1.47 -21.67 -8.94
CA THR A 71 1.35 -21.26 -7.55
C THR A 71 2.18 -22.16 -6.63
N ARG A 72 2.42 -21.75 -5.38
CA ARG A 72 3.26 -22.47 -4.41
C ARG A 72 4.64 -22.81 -4.98
N THR A 73 5.22 -21.84 -5.67
CA THR A 73 6.53 -21.98 -6.32
C THR A 73 7.46 -20.91 -5.77
N LEU A 74 8.51 -21.34 -5.07
CA LEU A 74 9.51 -20.47 -4.45
C LEU A 74 10.69 -20.30 -5.41
N LEU A 75 11.14 -19.06 -5.62
CA LEU A 75 12.39 -18.77 -6.32
C LEU A 75 13.57 -19.04 -5.37
N GLU A 76 14.44 -19.98 -5.70
CA GLU A 76 15.61 -20.34 -4.90
C GLU A 76 16.93 -19.79 -5.43
N LYS A 77 17.06 -19.64 -6.76
CA LYS A 77 18.28 -19.17 -7.40
C LYS A 77 17.98 -18.55 -8.76
N ILE A 78 18.79 -17.55 -9.13
CA ILE A 78 18.87 -17.02 -10.51
C ILE A 78 20.24 -17.43 -11.05
N PHE A 79 20.29 -17.94 -12.26
CA PHE A 79 21.53 -18.30 -12.91
C PHE A 79 22.03 -17.14 -13.78
N ARG A 80 23.23 -16.67 -13.49
CA ARG A 80 23.94 -15.65 -14.26
C ARG A 80 25.28 -16.25 -14.71
N GLU A 81 25.51 -16.25 -16.01
CA GLU A 81 26.72 -16.82 -16.62
C GLU A 81 27.91 -15.86 -16.54
N GLU A 82 29.10 -16.33 -16.96
CA GLU A 82 30.34 -15.53 -16.93
C GLU A 82 30.29 -14.30 -17.86
N ASP A 83 29.53 -14.37 -18.94
CA ASP A 83 29.28 -13.23 -19.85
C ASP A 83 28.29 -12.20 -19.24
N GLY A 84 27.81 -12.44 -18.02
CA GLY A 84 26.88 -11.61 -17.28
C GLY A 84 25.42 -11.84 -17.58
N ARG A 85 25.05 -12.73 -18.53
CA ARG A 85 23.67 -12.99 -18.93
C ARG A 85 22.93 -13.88 -17.95
N VAL A 86 21.66 -13.57 -17.71
CA VAL A 86 20.75 -14.46 -16.98
C VAL A 86 20.15 -15.50 -17.97
N THR A 87 20.35 -16.78 -17.65
CA THR A 87 19.98 -17.92 -18.51
C THR A 87 18.90 -18.80 -17.89
N GLY A 88 18.56 -18.62 -16.61
CA GLY A 88 17.52 -19.43 -15.98
C GLY A 88 17.32 -19.14 -14.51
N VAL A 89 16.41 -19.93 -13.93
CA VAL A 89 16.11 -19.91 -12.51
C VAL A 89 15.96 -21.31 -11.94
N GLN A 90 16.28 -21.47 -10.67
CA GLN A 90 15.90 -22.63 -9.87
C GLN A 90 14.71 -22.25 -9.00
N VAL A 91 13.70 -23.09 -9.03
CA VAL A 91 12.47 -22.91 -8.25
C VAL A 91 12.17 -24.20 -7.46
N ARG A 92 11.35 -24.05 -6.42
CA ARG A 92 10.81 -25.18 -5.66
C ARG A 92 9.30 -25.21 -5.84
N GLU A 93 8.79 -26.15 -6.61
CA GLU A 93 7.36 -26.35 -6.87
C GLU A 93 6.70 -27.16 -5.74
N GLY A 94 5.51 -26.78 -5.33
CA GLY A 94 4.79 -27.40 -4.21
C GLY A 94 5.24 -26.89 -2.83
N TRP A 95 6.02 -25.83 -2.78
CA TRP A 95 6.48 -25.22 -1.55
C TRP A 95 5.34 -24.60 -0.73
N THR A 96 5.44 -24.66 0.59
CA THR A 96 4.50 -24.00 1.51
C THR A 96 5.23 -23.39 2.71
N PHE A 97 4.70 -22.28 3.24
CA PHE A 97 5.28 -21.59 4.40
C PHE A 97 5.37 -22.46 5.68
N ASN A 98 4.38 -23.34 5.86
CA ASN A 98 4.33 -24.21 7.05
C ASN A 98 5.27 -25.41 6.99
N LYS A 99 5.84 -25.69 5.80
CA LYS A 99 6.81 -26.77 5.57
C LYS A 99 7.88 -26.25 4.61
N PRO A 100 8.88 -25.50 5.07
CA PRO A 100 9.90 -24.87 4.22
C PRO A 100 10.71 -25.86 3.38
N GLU A 101 10.81 -27.12 3.82
CA GLU A 101 11.47 -28.22 3.10
C GLU A 101 10.57 -28.87 2.03
N SER A 102 9.28 -28.49 1.97
CA SER A 102 8.31 -29.08 1.04
C SER A 102 8.59 -28.70 -0.41
N GLY A 103 8.10 -29.52 -1.32
CA GLY A 103 8.20 -29.29 -2.74
C GLY A 103 9.42 -29.91 -3.40
N THR A 104 9.47 -29.80 -4.73
CA THR A 104 10.52 -30.37 -5.57
C THR A 104 11.29 -29.27 -6.28
N VAL A 105 12.61 -29.38 -6.27
CA VAL A 105 13.50 -28.45 -6.98
C VAL A 105 13.40 -28.68 -8.48
N LYS A 106 13.29 -27.60 -9.23
CA LYS A 106 13.21 -27.60 -10.69
C LYS A 106 14.05 -26.45 -11.25
N THR A 107 14.83 -26.74 -12.27
CA THR A 107 15.55 -25.72 -13.06
C THR A 107 14.75 -25.37 -14.29
N ILE A 108 14.60 -24.08 -14.56
CA ILE A 108 13.91 -23.54 -15.73
C ILE A 108 14.91 -22.69 -16.52
N GLY A 109 15.30 -23.14 -17.71
CA GLY A 109 16.07 -22.36 -18.65
C GLY A 109 15.19 -21.32 -19.33
N VAL A 110 15.74 -20.14 -19.62
CA VAL A 110 15.03 -19.06 -20.31
C VAL A 110 15.75 -18.70 -21.60
N THR A 111 14.98 -18.47 -22.66
CA THR A 111 15.55 -18.13 -23.97
C THR A 111 15.73 -16.62 -24.17
N ARG A 112 14.98 -15.79 -23.47
CA ARG A 112 15.04 -14.31 -23.60
C ARG A 112 15.37 -13.61 -22.30
N GLY A 113 14.79 -14.00 -21.18
CA GLY A 113 15.08 -13.40 -19.91
C GLY A 113 14.07 -13.74 -18.82
N VAL A 114 14.36 -13.24 -17.64
CA VAL A 114 13.53 -13.35 -16.43
C VAL A 114 12.98 -11.97 -16.08
N VAL A 115 11.70 -11.88 -15.79
CA VAL A 115 11.07 -10.67 -15.23
C VAL A 115 10.81 -10.91 -13.74
N LEU A 116 11.46 -10.13 -12.89
CA LEU A 116 11.25 -10.12 -11.45
C LEU A 116 10.02 -9.26 -11.12
N ALA A 117 8.99 -9.87 -10.55
CA ALA A 117 7.75 -9.21 -10.13
C ALA A 117 7.26 -9.75 -8.78
N PHE A 118 8.21 -10.07 -7.87
CA PHE A 118 7.95 -10.75 -6.61
C PHE A 118 7.32 -9.84 -5.53
N GLY A 119 7.17 -8.53 -5.78
CA GLY A 119 6.58 -7.57 -4.84
C GLY A 119 7.56 -7.10 -3.77
N GLY A 120 7.01 -6.52 -2.70
CA GLY A 120 7.79 -6.02 -1.57
C GLY A 120 8.05 -7.08 -0.49
N PHE A 121 8.72 -6.66 0.59
CA PHE A 121 9.17 -7.54 1.68
C PHE A 121 8.54 -7.21 3.05
N SER A 122 7.38 -6.60 3.07
CA SER A 122 6.72 -6.13 4.30
C SER A 122 6.38 -7.24 5.32
N ALA A 123 6.25 -8.50 4.88
CA ALA A 123 6.03 -9.65 5.76
C ALA A 123 7.34 -10.29 6.28
N ASP A 124 8.50 -9.91 5.74
CA ASP A 124 9.80 -10.39 6.22
C ASP A 124 10.28 -9.55 7.42
N VAL A 125 9.82 -9.92 8.62
CA VAL A 125 10.15 -9.20 9.85
C VAL A 125 11.67 -9.10 10.07
N ASN A 126 12.39 -10.18 9.82
CA ASN A 126 13.84 -10.21 10.01
C ASN A 126 14.57 -9.28 9.02
N TYR A 127 14.11 -9.22 7.79
CA TYR A 127 14.71 -8.33 6.79
C TYR A 127 14.42 -6.87 7.09
N ARG A 128 13.17 -6.49 7.31
CA ARG A 128 12.79 -5.11 7.60
C ARG A 128 13.41 -4.58 8.90
N LYS A 129 13.54 -5.44 9.94
CA LYS A 129 14.17 -5.09 11.22
C LYS A 129 15.69 -4.80 11.10
N ARG A 130 16.38 -5.39 10.13
CA ARG A 130 17.78 -5.05 9.81
C ARG A 130 17.90 -3.67 9.19
N LEU A 131 16.90 -3.26 8.41
CA LEU A 131 16.87 -1.97 7.72
C LEU A 131 16.40 -0.85 8.65
N ASP A 132 15.35 -1.11 9.42
CA ASP A 132 14.83 -0.23 10.46
C ASP A 132 14.46 -1.06 11.70
N PRO A 133 15.28 -1.00 12.77
CA PRO A 133 15.03 -1.77 14.00
C PRO A 133 13.68 -1.48 14.67
N LYS A 134 13.06 -0.33 14.39
CA LYS A 134 11.73 0.03 14.89
C LYS A 134 10.62 -0.82 14.27
N LEU A 135 10.83 -1.35 13.07
CA LEU A 135 9.85 -2.14 12.33
C LEU A 135 9.96 -3.65 12.62
N GLY A 136 10.17 -4.01 13.89
CA GLY A 136 10.25 -5.40 14.36
C GLY A 136 8.90 -6.11 14.47
N GLU A 137 8.86 -7.10 15.37
CA GLU A 137 7.74 -8.03 15.57
C GLU A 137 6.44 -7.33 16.02
N ALA A 138 6.55 -6.21 16.74
CA ALA A 138 5.42 -5.42 17.19
C ALA A 138 4.63 -4.78 16.04
N PHE A 139 5.28 -4.59 14.88
CA PHE A 139 4.62 -4.05 13.69
C PHE A 139 4.05 -5.17 12.83
N LEU A 140 2.74 -5.22 12.74
CA LEU A 140 2.04 -6.12 11.82
C LEU A 140 2.16 -5.62 10.37
N THR A 141 1.70 -6.43 9.42
CA THR A 141 1.57 -6.06 8.02
C THR A 141 0.16 -6.38 7.51
N PRO A 142 -0.43 -5.55 6.62
CA PRO A 142 -1.65 -5.89 5.90
C PRO A 142 -1.40 -6.80 4.70
N ASN A 143 -0.13 -7.05 4.34
CA ASN A 143 0.24 -7.80 3.15
C ASN A 143 0.16 -9.31 3.42
N GLN A 144 0.09 -10.07 2.36
CA GLN A 144 0.06 -11.53 2.42
C GLN A 144 1.45 -12.09 2.83
N PRO A 145 1.51 -13.32 3.40
CA PRO A 145 2.76 -13.88 3.92
C PRO A 145 3.91 -14.04 2.90
N GLY A 146 3.60 -14.11 1.61
CA GLY A 146 4.58 -14.19 0.53
C GLY A 146 5.31 -12.88 0.22
N ALA A 147 4.94 -11.76 0.85
CA ALA A 147 5.66 -10.51 0.71
C ALA A 147 6.98 -10.55 1.52
N THR A 148 7.91 -11.39 1.09
CA THR A 148 9.22 -11.64 1.71
C THR A 148 10.35 -11.11 0.83
N ALA A 149 11.55 -10.94 1.43
CA ALA A 149 12.74 -10.48 0.71
C ALA A 149 13.46 -11.59 -0.08
N GLU A 150 12.89 -12.78 -0.25
CA GLU A 150 13.58 -13.89 -0.92
C GLU A 150 13.99 -13.54 -2.35
N GLY A 151 13.08 -13.00 -3.15
CA GLY A 151 13.40 -12.57 -4.53
C GLY A 151 14.49 -11.48 -4.56
N LEU A 152 14.44 -10.53 -3.63
CA LEU A 152 15.44 -9.46 -3.51
C LEU A 152 16.81 -10.01 -3.14
N ARG A 153 16.87 -11.00 -2.22
CA ARG A 153 18.11 -11.70 -1.85
C ARG A 153 18.70 -12.44 -3.05
N GLN A 154 17.85 -13.10 -3.87
CA GLN A 154 18.35 -13.81 -5.06
C GLN A 154 18.87 -12.83 -6.11
N ALA A 155 18.18 -11.71 -6.34
CA ALA A 155 18.65 -10.67 -7.24
C ALA A 155 20.01 -10.07 -6.77
N SER A 156 20.11 -9.75 -5.47
CA SER A 156 21.37 -9.22 -4.90
C SER A 156 22.53 -10.20 -5.01
N ARG A 157 22.31 -11.52 -4.87
CA ARG A 157 23.36 -12.55 -4.99
C ARG A 157 24.01 -12.61 -6.37
N ILE A 158 23.28 -12.20 -7.41
CA ILE A 158 23.78 -12.16 -8.78
C ILE A 158 24.23 -10.76 -9.21
N GLY A 159 24.45 -9.85 -8.27
CA GLY A 159 24.97 -8.51 -8.53
C GLY A 159 23.93 -7.47 -8.93
N ALA A 160 22.64 -7.72 -8.74
CA ALA A 160 21.63 -6.67 -8.94
C ALA A 160 21.82 -5.54 -7.92
N ASN A 161 21.82 -4.29 -8.39
CA ASN A 161 21.89 -3.12 -7.54
C ASN A 161 20.56 -2.96 -6.76
N VAL A 162 20.63 -2.92 -5.42
CA VAL A 162 19.50 -2.73 -4.53
C VAL A 162 19.56 -1.36 -3.89
N ILE A 163 18.55 -0.53 -4.10
CA ILE A 163 18.50 0.85 -3.64
C ILE A 163 17.33 1.10 -2.72
N GLN A 164 17.49 2.05 -1.79
CA GLN A 164 16.41 2.58 -0.93
C GLN A 164 15.64 1.48 -0.15
N ALA A 165 16.29 0.37 0.18
CA ALA A 165 15.64 -0.75 0.87
C ALA A 165 15.14 -0.37 2.28
N ASP A 166 15.73 0.63 2.91
CA ASP A 166 15.34 1.23 4.19
C ASP A 166 14.09 2.13 4.10
N TRP A 167 13.63 2.46 2.89
CA TRP A 167 12.42 3.25 2.70
C TRP A 167 11.17 2.38 2.75
N ILE A 168 10.63 2.24 3.95
CA ILE A 168 9.49 1.37 4.25
C ILE A 168 8.31 2.24 4.71
N GLN A 169 7.17 2.10 4.06
CA GLN A 169 5.95 2.86 4.37
C GLN A 169 4.98 2.04 5.20
N CYS A 170 4.46 2.64 6.27
CA CYS A 170 3.33 2.11 7.01
C CYS A 170 1.99 2.63 6.46
N LEU A 171 0.94 1.86 6.65
CA LEU A 171 -0.44 2.31 6.53
C LEU A 171 -0.90 2.79 7.91
N PRO A 172 -1.13 4.10 8.11
CA PRO A 172 -1.33 4.67 9.43
C PRO A 172 -2.64 4.22 10.09
N SER A 173 -3.70 4.10 9.32
CA SER A 173 -5.09 3.97 9.77
C SER A 173 -5.58 2.54 9.97
N CYS A 174 -4.70 1.55 10.10
CA CYS A 174 -5.10 0.18 10.42
C CYS A 174 -5.56 0.06 11.87
N SER A 175 -6.42 -0.92 12.15
CA SER A 175 -6.82 -1.26 13.51
C SER A 175 -5.86 -2.27 14.14
N PRO A 176 -5.55 -2.13 15.46
CA PRO A 176 -4.71 -3.10 16.17
C PRO A 176 -5.42 -4.46 16.38
N VAL A 177 -6.75 -4.49 16.35
CA VAL A 177 -7.53 -5.73 16.61
C VAL A 177 -7.81 -6.53 15.34
N GLU A 178 -7.62 -5.96 14.16
CA GLU A 178 -7.83 -6.66 12.89
C GLU A 178 -6.53 -7.27 12.37
N LYS A 179 -6.59 -8.52 11.89
CA LYS A 179 -5.50 -9.14 11.14
C LYS A 179 -5.45 -8.58 9.71
N GLY A 180 -4.26 -8.59 9.11
CA GLY A 180 -4.06 -8.06 7.76
C GLY A 180 -4.44 -6.58 7.67
N MET A 181 -5.02 -6.16 6.54
CA MET A 181 -5.48 -4.79 6.34
C MET A 181 -6.72 -4.46 7.18
N GLY A 182 -7.59 -5.42 7.39
CA GLY A 182 -8.87 -5.21 8.04
C GLY A 182 -9.82 -4.30 7.24
N LEU A 183 -10.93 -3.92 7.87
CA LEU A 183 -11.94 -3.04 7.30
C LEU A 183 -11.97 -1.66 7.96
N ALA A 184 -11.50 -1.56 9.21
CA ALA A 184 -11.54 -0.32 9.99
C ALA A 184 -10.70 0.81 9.38
N SER A 185 -9.64 0.46 8.61
CA SER A 185 -8.87 1.47 7.87
C SER A 185 -9.72 2.28 6.89
N HIS A 186 -10.81 1.72 6.37
CA HIS A 186 -11.75 2.47 5.52
C HIS A 186 -12.58 3.46 6.31
N PHE A 187 -13.01 3.10 7.53
CA PHE A 187 -13.66 4.05 8.43
C PHE A 187 -12.70 5.20 8.77
N ALA A 188 -11.50 4.89 9.23
CA ALA A 188 -10.52 5.90 9.64
C ALA A 188 -10.14 6.85 8.49
N THR A 189 -10.05 6.35 7.23
CA THR A 189 -9.67 7.17 6.06
C THR A 189 -10.86 7.87 5.39
N ILE A 190 -12.10 7.42 5.56
CA ILE A 190 -13.28 8.06 4.96
C ILE A 190 -14.02 8.84 6.06
N ALA A 191 -14.71 8.17 6.97
CA ALA A 191 -15.48 8.83 8.00
C ALA A 191 -14.57 9.64 8.95
N GLY A 192 -13.48 9.05 9.41
CA GLY A 192 -12.57 9.68 10.39
C GLY A 192 -11.66 10.77 9.83
N SER A 193 -11.25 10.69 8.55
CA SER A 193 -10.37 11.71 7.96
C SER A 193 -11.11 12.76 7.14
N LEU A 194 -12.11 12.39 6.34
CA LEU A 194 -12.82 13.36 5.51
C LEU A 194 -13.95 14.05 6.26
N TYR A 195 -14.60 13.34 7.19
CA TYR A 195 -15.83 13.76 7.87
C TYR A 195 -15.74 13.64 9.39
N GLY A 196 -14.53 13.52 9.94
CA GLY A 196 -14.27 13.30 11.34
C GLY A 196 -12.96 13.92 11.79
N VAL A 197 -12.42 13.51 12.92
CA VAL A 197 -11.16 13.97 13.52
C VAL A 197 -10.35 12.81 14.07
N TRP A 198 -9.02 12.99 14.15
CA TRP A 198 -8.13 12.08 14.86
C TRP A 198 -7.71 12.69 16.19
N VAL A 199 -7.94 11.96 17.27
CA VAL A 199 -7.76 12.45 18.64
C VAL A 199 -6.79 11.55 19.40
N ASP A 200 -5.87 12.17 20.15
CA ASP A 200 -5.04 11.50 21.16
C ASP A 200 -5.88 11.29 22.43
N SER A 201 -6.05 10.04 22.86
CA SER A 201 -6.87 9.71 24.03
C SER A 201 -6.38 10.33 25.34
N LYS A 202 -5.09 10.66 25.46
CA LYS A 202 -4.55 11.29 26.68
C LYS A 202 -4.84 12.77 26.79
N THR A 203 -4.87 13.47 25.65
CA THR A 203 -5.04 14.92 25.62
C THR A 203 -6.44 15.36 25.20
N GLY A 204 -7.20 14.47 24.57
CA GLY A 204 -8.49 14.79 23.96
C GLY A 204 -8.39 15.71 22.75
N SER A 205 -7.18 15.94 22.22
CA SER A 205 -6.90 16.91 21.16
C SER A 205 -6.58 16.24 19.83
N ARG A 206 -6.87 16.94 18.74
CA ARG A 206 -6.33 16.60 17.41
C ARG A 206 -4.81 16.69 17.45
N PHE A 207 -4.13 15.89 16.63
CA PHE A 207 -2.66 15.82 16.67
C PHE A 207 -2.00 15.85 15.28
N VAL A 208 -2.76 15.88 14.18
CA VAL A 208 -2.23 15.88 12.81
C VAL A 208 -3.29 16.35 11.81
N ASP A 209 -2.88 16.72 10.58
CA ASP A 209 -3.76 16.73 9.42
C ASP A 209 -4.18 15.29 9.08
N GLU A 210 -5.41 14.93 9.31
CA GLU A 210 -5.97 13.59 9.11
C GLU A 210 -5.98 13.16 7.62
N PHE A 211 -5.80 14.11 6.72
CA PHE A 211 -5.72 13.88 5.28
C PHE A 211 -4.32 14.09 4.70
N GLY A 212 -3.33 14.22 5.58
CA GLY A 212 -1.92 14.33 5.23
C GLY A 212 -1.34 13.08 4.57
N ASP A 213 -0.06 13.13 4.23
CA ASP A 213 0.63 11.98 3.69
C ASP A 213 0.82 10.87 4.75
N ARG A 214 1.07 9.65 4.27
CA ARG A 214 1.13 8.47 5.12
C ARG A 214 2.26 8.50 6.14
N LYS A 215 3.41 9.10 5.80
CA LYS A 215 4.53 9.17 6.73
C LYS A 215 4.23 10.13 7.88
N VAL A 216 3.75 11.33 7.57
CA VAL A 216 3.33 12.32 8.57
C VAL A 216 2.28 11.73 9.50
N CYS A 217 1.24 11.12 8.93
CA CYS A 217 0.19 10.46 9.71
C CYS A 217 0.73 9.30 10.57
N THR A 218 1.62 8.47 10.02
CA THR A 218 2.24 7.36 10.76
C THR A 218 3.06 7.85 11.92
N ASP A 219 3.95 8.83 11.69
CA ASP A 219 4.83 9.36 12.72
C ASP A 219 4.01 10.04 13.84
N ALA A 220 2.94 10.75 13.51
CA ALA A 220 2.04 11.37 14.47
C ALA A 220 1.31 10.33 15.33
N ILE A 221 0.76 9.25 14.73
CA ILE A 221 0.10 8.15 15.46
C ILE A 221 1.11 7.44 16.38
N LEU A 222 2.31 7.14 15.89
CA LEU A 222 3.37 6.54 16.71
C LEU A 222 3.78 7.45 17.86
N GLY A 223 3.81 8.77 17.65
CA GLY A 223 4.03 9.74 18.69
C GLY A 223 2.97 9.64 19.81
N VAL A 224 1.71 9.47 19.46
CA VAL A 224 0.62 9.24 20.44
C VAL A 224 0.84 7.92 21.20
N ILE A 225 1.08 6.82 20.48
CA ILE A 225 1.26 5.48 21.06
C ILE A 225 2.49 5.45 21.98
N ASN A 226 3.60 6.05 21.59
CA ASN A 226 4.84 6.07 22.38
C ASN A 226 4.70 6.85 23.70
N ARG A 227 3.77 7.81 23.74
CA ARG A 227 3.41 8.50 25.00
C ARG A 227 2.39 7.70 25.85
N GLY A 228 2.04 6.48 25.42
CA GLY A 228 1.06 5.62 26.06
C GLY A 228 -0.39 6.04 25.84
N GLY A 229 -0.66 6.86 24.81
CA GLY A 229 -2.01 7.20 24.35
C GLY A 229 -2.52 6.22 23.29
N LYS A 230 -3.78 6.38 22.92
CA LYS A 230 -4.44 5.71 21.80
C LYS A 230 -4.76 6.75 20.74
N ALA A 231 -4.38 6.50 19.50
CA ALA A 231 -4.78 7.31 18.37
C ALA A 231 -6.18 6.88 17.91
N LEU A 232 -7.14 7.76 18.01
CA LEU A 232 -8.57 7.48 17.79
C LEU A 232 -9.07 8.24 16.58
N ALA A 233 -9.59 7.54 15.57
CA ALA A 233 -10.38 8.14 14.51
C ALA A 233 -11.83 8.23 14.99
N ILE A 234 -12.36 9.44 15.09
CA ILE A 234 -13.71 9.74 15.58
C ILE A 234 -14.54 10.35 14.45
N SER A 235 -15.75 9.88 14.29
CA SER A 235 -16.76 10.48 13.41
C SER A 235 -18.15 10.37 14.03
N ASP A 236 -19.10 11.05 13.43
CA ASP A 236 -20.51 10.97 13.81
C ASP A 236 -21.35 10.27 12.73
N GLN A 237 -22.67 10.23 12.92
CA GLN A 237 -23.57 9.61 11.95
C GLN A 237 -23.47 10.26 10.55
N ASN A 238 -23.18 11.56 10.45
CA ASN A 238 -23.04 12.21 9.13
C ASN A 238 -21.85 11.63 8.34
N GLY A 239 -20.70 11.45 9.01
CA GLY A 239 -19.52 10.88 8.33
C GLY A 239 -19.69 9.41 7.98
N VAL A 240 -20.41 8.67 8.81
CA VAL A 240 -20.76 7.26 8.51
C VAL A 240 -21.73 7.17 7.34
N ASP A 241 -22.75 8.03 7.25
CA ASP A 241 -23.66 8.09 6.11
C ASP A 241 -22.90 8.33 4.79
N GLU A 242 -21.93 9.26 4.77
CA GLU A 242 -21.07 9.51 3.61
C GLU A 242 -20.16 8.31 3.26
N MET A 243 -19.66 7.59 4.25
CA MET A 243 -18.89 6.36 4.03
C MET A 243 -19.78 5.25 3.44
N GLU A 244 -21.01 5.09 3.91
CA GLU A 244 -21.96 4.08 3.41
C GLU A 244 -22.39 4.33 1.97
N VAL A 245 -22.41 5.59 1.50
CA VAL A 245 -22.63 5.91 0.08
C VAL A 245 -21.55 5.28 -0.79
N VAL A 246 -20.29 5.32 -0.35
CA VAL A 246 -19.15 4.79 -1.10
C VAL A 246 -18.96 3.29 -0.89
N ARG A 247 -19.32 2.80 0.29
CA ARG A 247 -19.13 1.40 0.73
C ARG A 247 -20.33 0.88 1.52
N PRO A 248 -21.41 0.54 0.85
CA PRO A 248 -22.65 0.06 1.50
C PRO A 248 -22.42 -1.16 2.41
N GLY A 249 -22.99 -1.12 3.62
CA GLY A 249 -22.93 -2.18 4.61
C GLY A 249 -21.57 -2.36 5.29
N LEU A 250 -20.64 -1.43 5.12
CA LEU A 250 -19.30 -1.51 5.69
C LEU A 250 -19.33 -1.29 7.22
N THR A 251 -20.10 -0.33 7.69
CA THR A 251 -20.18 0.02 9.13
C THR A 251 -20.54 -1.20 9.97
N GLN A 252 -21.57 -1.94 9.59
CA GLN A 252 -22.01 -3.13 10.33
C GLN A 252 -20.93 -4.23 10.37
N LYS A 253 -20.18 -4.39 9.28
CA LYS A 253 -19.07 -5.36 9.21
C LYS A 253 -17.94 -4.98 10.17
N ILE A 254 -17.59 -3.68 10.26
CA ILE A 254 -16.54 -3.22 11.17
C ILE A 254 -16.99 -3.26 12.62
N LEU A 255 -18.25 -2.90 12.91
CA LEU A 255 -18.84 -3.04 14.25
C LEU A 255 -18.80 -4.50 14.73
N LYS A 256 -19.20 -5.43 13.86
CA LYS A 256 -19.18 -6.87 14.16
C LYS A 256 -17.76 -7.42 14.41
N SER A 257 -16.73 -6.85 13.79
CA SER A 257 -15.34 -7.23 14.03
C SER A 257 -14.77 -6.69 15.35
N GLY A 258 -15.46 -5.76 16.00
CA GLY A 258 -14.99 -5.06 17.21
C GLY A 258 -13.95 -3.95 16.94
N ALA A 259 -13.61 -3.70 15.68
CA ALA A 259 -12.66 -2.66 15.29
C ALA A 259 -13.26 -1.26 15.19
N LEU A 260 -14.59 -1.16 15.22
CA LEU A 260 -15.36 0.06 15.36
C LEU A 260 -16.26 -0.05 16.58
N ARG A 261 -16.35 1.00 17.37
CA ARG A 261 -17.26 1.11 18.51
C ARG A 261 -18.21 2.28 18.28
N GLN A 262 -19.43 2.12 18.75
CA GLN A 262 -20.50 3.11 18.65
C GLN A 262 -20.90 3.60 20.04
N PHE A 263 -21.18 4.89 20.18
CA PHE A 263 -21.56 5.54 21.43
C PHE A 263 -22.74 6.48 21.20
N ALA A 264 -23.68 6.54 22.15
CA ALA A 264 -24.84 7.42 22.05
C ALA A 264 -24.46 8.89 22.26
N SER A 265 -23.34 9.18 22.92
CA SER A 265 -22.87 10.52 23.20
C SER A 265 -21.33 10.63 23.23
N LEU A 266 -20.80 11.86 23.09
CA LEU A 266 -19.40 12.16 23.34
C LEU A 266 -19.00 11.92 24.81
N ALA A 267 -19.96 11.95 25.77
CA ALA A 267 -19.70 11.65 27.16
C ALA A 267 -19.35 10.17 27.35
N GLU A 268 -20.17 9.29 26.85
CA GLU A 268 -19.90 7.83 26.87
C GLU A 268 -18.60 7.47 26.15
N LEU A 269 -18.31 8.13 25.02
CA LEU A 269 -17.06 7.94 24.28
C LEU A 269 -15.85 8.39 25.13
N ALA A 270 -15.91 9.57 25.75
CA ALA A 270 -14.84 10.08 26.58
C ALA A 270 -14.57 9.16 27.79
N GLU A 271 -15.61 8.72 28.48
CA GLU A 271 -15.52 7.77 29.59
C GLU A 271 -14.88 6.45 29.15
N ALA A 272 -15.34 5.87 28.03
CA ALA A 272 -14.87 4.58 27.52
C ALA A 272 -13.39 4.57 27.14
N TYR A 273 -12.80 5.72 26.80
CA TYR A 273 -11.39 5.86 26.41
C TYR A 273 -10.56 6.62 27.45
N GLY A 274 -11.14 7.03 28.57
CA GLY A 274 -10.46 7.80 29.63
C GLY A 274 -10.02 9.20 29.17
N ILE A 275 -10.77 9.83 28.28
CA ILE A 275 -10.49 11.15 27.76
C ILE A 275 -11.14 12.21 28.67
N ASP A 276 -10.42 13.30 28.99
CA ASP A 276 -11.05 14.45 29.64
C ASP A 276 -12.18 15.00 28.76
N ARG A 277 -13.38 14.99 29.30
CA ARG A 277 -14.59 15.37 28.57
C ARG A 277 -14.51 16.80 28.01
N LYS A 278 -14.02 17.74 28.83
CA LYS A 278 -13.91 19.14 28.42
C LYS A 278 -12.93 19.33 27.26
N SER A 279 -11.81 18.61 27.28
CA SER A 279 -10.83 18.62 26.20
C SER A 279 -11.41 18.08 24.90
N LEU A 280 -12.15 16.98 24.96
CA LEU A 280 -12.81 16.42 23.77
C LEU A 280 -13.87 17.37 23.21
N ASP A 281 -14.75 17.92 24.07
CA ASP A 281 -15.77 18.88 23.64
C ASP A 281 -15.16 20.12 22.99
N SER A 282 -14.07 20.65 23.58
CA SER A 282 -13.33 21.78 23.01
C SER A 282 -12.74 21.45 21.65
N THR A 283 -12.20 20.24 21.49
CA THR A 283 -11.64 19.78 20.21
C THR A 283 -12.72 19.68 19.12
N ILE A 284 -13.88 19.12 19.44
CA ILE A 284 -15.00 19.02 18.49
C ILE A 284 -15.55 20.39 18.14
N ALA A 285 -15.73 21.29 19.13
CA ALA A 285 -16.16 22.67 18.90
C ALA A 285 -15.17 23.42 18.00
N ARG A 286 -13.87 23.30 18.29
CA ARG A 286 -12.81 23.92 17.48
C ARG A 286 -12.79 23.40 16.05
N TYR A 287 -12.92 22.10 15.85
CA TYR A 287 -13.03 21.51 14.52
C TYR A 287 -14.22 22.09 13.74
N ASN A 288 -15.39 22.21 14.38
CA ASN A 288 -16.59 22.75 13.77
C ASN A 288 -16.44 24.24 13.39
N GLU A 289 -15.77 25.05 14.23
CA GLU A 289 -15.41 26.45 13.91
C GLU A 289 -14.54 26.52 12.65
N LEU A 290 -13.46 25.71 12.58
CA LEU A 290 -12.54 25.67 11.45
C LEU A 290 -13.24 25.22 10.16
N LEU A 291 -14.12 24.22 10.26
CA LEU A 291 -14.94 23.76 9.14
C LEU A 291 -15.88 24.86 8.63
N SER A 292 -16.56 25.57 9.53
CA SER A 292 -17.43 26.71 9.19
C SER A 292 -16.65 27.85 8.55
N ALA A 293 -15.42 28.09 8.99
CA ALA A 293 -14.52 29.09 8.39
C ALA A 293 -13.95 28.63 7.03
N GLY A 294 -14.14 27.36 6.63
CA GLY A 294 -13.61 26.78 5.40
C GLY A 294 -12.09 26.62 5.37
N ARG A 295 -11.42 26.82 6.50
CA ARG A 295 -9.96 26.74 6.62
C ARG A 295 -9.55 26.13 7.97
N ASP A 296 -8.75 25.07 7.91
CA ASP A 296 -8.09 24.51 9.10
C ASP A 296 -6.79 25.28 9.39
N ALA A 297 -6.86 26.21 10.34
CA ALA A 297 -5.71 27.00 10.77
C ALA A 297 -4.77 26.22 11.71
N ASP A 298 -5.21 25.06 12.25
CA ASP A 298 -4.45 24.29 13.22
C ASP A 298 -3.47 23.32 12.54
N PHE A 299 -3.92 22.63 11.47
CA PHE A 299 -3.12 21.61 10.77
C PHE A 299 -3.09 21.78 9.25
N GLY A 300 -3.80 22.75 8.68
CA GLY A 300 -3.81 23.01 7.23
C GLY A 300 -4.63 22.00 6.41
N ARG A 301 -5.45 21.18 7.08
CA ARG A 301 -6.30 20.19 6.43
C ARG A 301 -7.26 20.83 5.43
N ARG A 302 -7.46 20.20 4.29
CA ARG A 302 -8.50 20.55 3.32
C ARG A 302 -9.81 19.88 3.70
N PHE A 303 -10.87 20.66 3.81
CA PHE A 303 -12.21 20.13 4.06
C PHE A 303 -12.87 19.63 2.77
N ASP A 304 -13.51 18.45 2.84
CA ASP A 304 -14.42 17.98 1.78
C ASP A 304 -15.67 18.87 1.74
N LYS A 305 -16.19 19.16 0.55
CA LYS A 305 -17.40 20.01 0.36
C LYS A 305 -18.65 19.42 1.02
N ARG A 306 -18.68 18.10 1.27
CA ARG A 306 -19.77 17.39 1.94
C ARG A 306 -19.57 17.27 3.45
N ALA A 307 -18.43 17.72 3.98
CA ALA A 307 -18.18 17.68 5.40
C ALA A 307 -19.20 18.55 6.15
N LYS A 308 -19.72 18.01 7.24
CA LYS A 308 -20.68 18.66 8.13
C LYS A 308 -20.09 18.79 9.51
N ALA A 309 -20.61 19.72 10.31
CA ALA A 309 -20.25 19.84 11.70
C ALA A 309 -20.46 18.51 12.45
N LEU A 310 -19.47 18.11 13.24
CA LEU A 310 -19.57 16.94 14.10
C LEU A 310 -20.54 17.24 15.27
N GLY A 311 -21.50 16.37 15.48
CA GLY A 311 -22.48 16.54 16.56
C GLY A 311 -23.72 15.66 16.44
N ARG A 312 -23.91 14.98 15.31
CA ARG A 312 -25.06 14.10 15.10
C ARG A 312 -24.78 12.69 15.62
N ALA A 313 -25.33 12.37 16.78
CA ALA A 313 -25.26 11.02 17.33
C ALA A 313 -25.86 9.95 16.40
N PRO A 314 -25.43 8.68 16.51
CA PRO A 314 -24.37 8.19 17.37
C PRO A 314 -22.96 8.57 16.86
N PHE A 315 -21.99 8.48 17.78
CA PHE A 315 -20.57 8.69 17.49
C PHE A 315 -19.86 7.36 17.31
N TYR A 316 -18.90 7.33 16.43
CA TYR A 316 -18.15 6.12 16.07
C TYR A 316 -16.65 6.34 16.25
N VAL A 317 -15.97 5.33 16.77
CA VAL A 317 -14.53 5.38 17.06
C VAL A 317 -13.85 4.11 16.58
N SER A 318 -12.75 4.28 15.86
CA SER A 318 -11.79 3.22 15.57
C SER A 318 -10.42 3.58 16.14
N GLU A 319 -9.80 2.67 16.91
CA GLU A 319 -8.42 2.80 17.35
C GLU A 319 -7.49 2.50 16.18
N MET A 320 -6.44 3.30 16.02
CA MET A 320 -5.49 3.20 14.92
C MET A 320 -4.12 2.70 15.40
N SER A 321 -3.52 1.80 14.61
CA SER A 321 -2.15 1.33 14.79
C SER A 321 -1.51 1.12 13.42
N PRO A 322 -0.38 1.77 13.11
CA PRO A 322 0.27 1.65 11.82
C PRO A 322 0.73 0.22 11.53
N LYS A 323 0.62 -0.22 10.28
CA LYS A 323 1.13 -1.52 9.81
C LYS A 323 2.06 -1.33 8.62
N VAL A 324 3.13 -2.12 8.56
CA VAL A 324 4.08 -2.08 7.42
C VAL A 324 3.36 -2.50 6.15
N HIS A 325 3.30 -1.60 5.16
CA HIS A 325 2.39 -1.73 4.03
C HIS A 325 3.07 -1.80 2.67
N HIS A 326 4.14 -1.02 2.45
CA HIS A 326 4.77 -0.89 1.13
C HIS A 326 6.27 -0.64 1.28
N CYS A 327 7.06 -1.27 0.42
CA CYS A 327 8.49 -1.06 0.33
C CYS A 327 8.77 -0.20 -0.91
N MET A 328 9.37 0.99 -0.73
CA MET A 328 9.71 1.87 -1.85
C MET A 328 11.06 1.52 -2.46
N GLY A 329 11.90 0.78 -1.73
CA GLY A 329 13.18 0.28 -2.20
C GLY A 329 13.08 -1.10 -2.85
N GLY A 330 14.06 -1.41 -3.67
CA GLY A 330 14.12 -2.66 -4.42
C GLY A 330 15.29 -2.64 -5.40
N VAL A 331 15.26 -3.47 -6.44
CA VAL A 331 16.28 -3.48 -7.47
C VAL A 331 16.22 -2.20 -8.30
N ALA A 332 17.38 -1.65 -8.67
CA ALA A 332 17.49 -0.52 -9.58
C ALA A 332 17.23 -0.98 -11.02
N VAL A 333 16.47 -0.18 -11.77
CA VAL A 333 16.20 -0.43 -13.18
C VAL A 333 16.36 0.85 -14.01
N ASN A 334 16.50 0.69 -15.33
CA ASN A 334 16.36 1.78 -16.28
C ASN A 334 14.90 1.88 -16.80
N VAL A 335 14.63 2.77 -17.75
CA VAL A 335 13.28 2.98 -18.33
C VAL A 335 12.78 1.79 -19.15
N GLU A 336 13.66 0.95 -19.66
CA GLU A 336 13.35 -0.33 -20.30
C GLU A 336 13.09 -1.44 -19.27
N THR A 337 13.11 -1.10 -17.98
CA THR A 337 12.94 -2.05 -16.85
C THR A 337 14.04 -3.10 -16.71
N ALA A 338 15.17 -2.95 -17.41
CA ALA A 338 16.34 -3.79 -17.25
C ALA A 338 17.00 -3.53 -15.90
N VAL A 339 17.29 -4.59 -15.14
CA VAL A 339 17.93 -4.51 -13.82
C VAL A 339 19.37 -4.08 -13.97
N LEU A 340 19.81 -3.13 -13.14
CA LEU A 340 21.15 -2.60 -13.16
C LEU A 340 22.10 -3.40 -12.27
N ASP A 341 23.30 -3.62 -12.75
CA ASP A 341 24.38 -4.27 -12.03
C ASP A 341 25.01 -3.32 -11.01
N VAL A 342 25.28 -3.79 -9.80
CA VAL A 342 25.78 -2.98 -8.69
C VAL A 342 27.21 -2.43 -8.90
N GLU A 343 28.04 -3.10 -9.69
CA GLU A 343 29.43 -2.70 -9.93
C GLU A 343 29.58 -1.79 -11.13
N THR A 344 28.77 -2.03 -12.16
CA THR A 344 28.96 -1.38 -13.46
C THR A 344 27.90 -0.35 -13.79
N ASP A 345 26.77 -0.31 -13.04
CA ASP A 345 25.56 0.46 -13.35
C ASP A 345 24.97 0.18 -14.75
N LYS A 346 25.39 -0.92 -15.39
CA LYS A 346 24.87 -1.35 -16.69
C LYS A 346 23.75 -2.35 -16.53
N PRO A 347 22.85 -2.48 -17.52
CA PRO A 347 21.84 -3.53 -17.52
C PRO A 347 22.44 -4.94 -17.45
N ILE A 348 21.92 -5.79 -16.57
CA ILE A 348 22.20 -7.22 -16.54
C ILE A 348 21.45 -7.87 -17.71
N PRO A 349 22.13 -8.45 -18.71
CA PRO A 349 21.45 -9.02 -19.87
C PRO A 349 20.46 -10.13 -19.49
N GLY A 350 19.24 -10.07 -20.01
CA GLY A 350 18.19 -11.05 -19.74
C GLY A 350 17.55 -10.95 -18.34
N LEU A 351 17.76 -9.85 -17.60
CA LEU A 351 17.11 -9.62 -16.33
C LEU A 351 16.32 -8.31 -16.31
N PHE A 352 15.02 -8.40 -16.00
CA PHE A 352 14.10 -7.27 -15.93
C PHE A 352 13.37 -7.28 -14.60
N ALA A 353 12.83 -6.14 -14.17
CA ALA A 353 12.00 -6.07 -12.95
C ALA A 353 10.91 -5.02 -13.06
N ALA A 354 9.78 -5.26 -12.37
CA ALA A 354 8.65 -4.34 -12.35
C ALA A 354 7.82 -4.43 -11.06
N GLY A 355 7.19 -3.32 -10.69
CA GLY A 355 6.32 -3.20 -9.53
C GLY A 355 7.07 -3.00 -8.22
N GLU A 356 6.49 -3.40 -7.10
CA GLU A 356 7.00 -3.07 -5.75
C GLU A 356 8.40 -3.64 -5.45
N CYS A 357 8.91 -4.58 -6.24
CA CYS A 357 10.29 -5.05 -6.12
C CYS A 357 11.35 -4.09 -6.71
N VAL A 358 10.91 -3.01 -7.34
CA VAL A 358 11.78 -1.99 -7.97
C VAL A 358 11.90 -0.76 -7.07
N GLY A 359 13.13 -0.31 -6.85
CA GLY A 359 13.42 0.95 -6.16
C GLY A 359 13.46 2.16 -7.11
N GLY A 360 13.48 3.37 -6.54
CA GLY A 360 13.72 4.60 -7.29
C GLY A 360 12.49 5.29 -7.88
N ILE A 361 11.28 4.73 -7.80
CA ILE A 361 10.08 5.33 -8.40
C ILE A 361 9.37 6.25 -7.41
N HIS A 362 9.04 5.74 -6.23
CA HIS A 362 8.11 6.41 -5.32
C HIS A 362 8.73 7.42 -4.35
N GLY A 363 10.06 7.50 -4.28
CA GLY A 363 10.74 8.30 -3.26
C GLY A 363 10.51 7.77 -1.84
N ALA A 364 10.71 8.64 -0.84
CA ALA A 364 10.59 8.26 0.57
C ALA A 364 9.12 8.02 1.03
N VAL A 365 8.13 8.53 0.28
CA VAL A 365 6.70 8.39 0.59
C VAL A 365 5.91 8.13 -0.68
N ARG A 366 5.33 6.96 -0.79
CA ARG A 366 4.46 6.63 -1.91
C ARG A 366 3.08 7.24 -1.76
N ILE A 367 2.67 8.05 -2.71
CA ILE A 367 1.32 8.62 -2.77
C ILE A 367 0.28 7.51 -3.01
N GLY A 368 -0.88 7.61 -2.35
CA GLY A 368 -1.95 6.60 -2.45
C GLY A 368 -2.33 6.27 -3.89
N ALA A 369 -2.58 5.00 -4.21
CA ALA A 369 -2.93 4.43 -5.53
C ALA A 369 -1.81 4.44 -6.60
N CYS A 370 -0.73 5.23 -6.50
CA CYS A 370 0.31 5.30 -7.54
C CYS A 370 1.03 3.97 -7.80
N ALA A 371 1.20 3.10 -6.77
CA ALA A 371 1.85 1.81 -6.95
C ALA A 371 1.14 0.89 -7.95
N VAL A 372 -0.19 0.94 -8.04
CA VAL A 372 -0.93 0.09 -9.00
C VAL A 372 -0.63 0.51 -10.43
N MET A 373 -0.58 1.83 -10.70
CA MET A 373 -0.25 2.32 -12.04
C MET A 373 1.21 2.01 -12.38
N ASP A 374 2.14 2.17 -11.44
CA ASP A 374 3.53 1.74 -11.59
C ASP A 374 3.63 0.25 -11.97
N CYS A 375 2.97 -0.64 -11.21
CA CYS A 375 2.94 -2.08 -11.52
C CYS A 375 2.40 -2.37 -12.92
N LEU A 376 1.38 -1.66 -13.37
CA LEU A 376 0.77 -1.86 -14.69
C LEU A 376 1.68 -1.34 -15.82
N VAL A 377 2.23 -0.14 -15.68
CA VAL A 377 3.11 0.49 -16.70
C VAL A 377 4.41 -0.30 -16.83
N ASN A 378 5.12 -0.47 -15.71
CA ASN A 378 6.41 -1.13 -15.73
C ASN A 378 6.28 -2.64 -15.97
N GLY A 379 5.19 -3.28 -15.49
CA GLY A 379 4.92 -4.69 -15.81
C GLY A 379 4.71 -4.93 -17.30
N ARG A 380 3.95 -4.04 -17.97
CA ARG A 380 3.77 -4.08 -19.44
C ARG A 380 5.10 -3.83 -20.16
N GLN A 381 5.87 -2.82 -19.71
CA GLN A 381 7.17 -2.52 -20.28
C GLN A 381 8.17 -3.68 -20.12
N ALA A 382 8.23 -4.31 -18.95
CA ALA A 382 9.11 -5.45 -18.71
C ALA A 382 8.80 -6.64 -19.61
N GLY A 383 7.52 -6.90 -19.86
CA GLY A 383 7.10 -7.90 -20.82
C GLY A 383 7.54 -7.60 -22.25
N LEU A 384 7.42 -6.34 -22.69
CA LEU A 384 7.88 -5.88 -24.02
C LEU A 384 9.40 -5.96 -24.14
N SER A 385 10.15 -5.49 -23.14
CA SER A 385 11.60 -5.54 -23.11
C SER A 385 12.14 -6.97 -23.12
N ALA A 386 11.55 -7.85 -22.30
CA ALA A 386 11.93 -9.27 -22.31
C ALA A 386 11.62 -9.94 -23.66
N ALA A 387 10.49 -9.63 -24.28
CA ALA A 387 10.13 -10.17 -25.60
C ALA A 387 11.09 -9.68 -26.73
N ALA A 388 11.58 -8.46 -26.62
CA ALA A 388 12.54 -7.88 -27.58
C ALA A 388 13.99 -8.29 -27.32
N SER A 389 14.32 -8.84 -26.13
CA SER A 389 15.65 -9.28 -25.76
C SER A 389 16.18 -10.36 -26.72
N PRO A 390 17.46 -10.30 -27.13
CA PRO A 390 18.06 -11.38 -27.92
C PRO A 390 17.87 -12.75 -27.27
N LYS A 391 17.71 -13.77 -28.08
CA LYS A 391 17.68 -15.15 -27.57
C LYS A 391 19.08 -15.55 -27.06
N ALA A 392 19.10 -16.32 -25.98
CA ALA A 392 20.31 -16.95 -25.48
C ALA A 392 20.78 -18.05 -26.43
#